data_b131def6e0296994b30844bde05c6594
#
_entry.id   b131def6e0296994b30844bde05c6594
#
_cell.length_a   1.000
_cell.length_b   1.000
_cell.length_c   1.000
_cell.angle_alpha   90.00
_cell.angle_beta   90.00
_cell.angle_gamma   90.00
#
_symmetry.space_group_name_H-M   'P 1'
#
loop_
_entity.id
_entity.type
_entity.pdbx_description
1 polymer ?
#
loop_
_entity_poly.entity_id
_entity_poly.type
_entity_poly.pdbx_seq_one_letter_code
_entity_poly.pdbx_strand_id
1 'polypeptide(L)'
;LVGLAFKVSAVPFHMWTPDVYEGSPTSVTSFFAIVPKIAGIAVFIRFMYSPFQNILDQWQYILVFISIASMILGAVAAINQKNIKRLIAYSSISHMGYAIAGISTGTESGFKSTMIYILIYSAMNIGFFAFVFLMKRSGKYVEEINELSGISKNHPLAALSLLIVLFSLAGIPPLAGFFAKFYIFMSVIESGMYTLAIIGLITTVVSAFYYIRIVKVMYFDNPKKPFESFKDYGIYGSLIFSSIFLASFFIYPSIFNEIISKINVF
;
A
#
# COMPACT_ATOMS: atom_id res chain seq x y z
N LEU A 1 -12.44 -12.84 13.49
CA LEU A 1 -11.88 -12.66 12.15
C LEU A 1 -12.67 -11.66 11.30
N VAL A 2 -14.01 -11.80 11.17
CA VAL A 2 -14.86 -10.94 10.32
C VAL A 2 -14.70 -9.46 10.63
N GLY A 3 -14.79 -9.05 11.89
CA GLY A 3 -14.65 -7.65 12.30
C GLY A 3 -13.26 -7.08 12.00
N LEU A 4 -12.20 -7.88 12.16
CA LEU A 4 -10.82 -7.48 11.82
C LEU A 4 -10.65 -7.37 10.30
N ALA A 5 -11.15 -8.35 9.54
CA ALA A 5 -11.11 -8.33 8.09
C ALA A 5 -11.87 -7.12 7.51
N PHE A 6 -13.05 -6.78 8.06
CA PHE A 6 -13.78 -5.55 7.72
C PHE A 6 -12.94 -4.30 8.00
N LYS A 7 -12.30 -4.21 9.17
CA LYS A 7 -11.52 -3.04 9.58
C LYS A 7 -10.32 -2.78 8.68
N VAL A 8 -9.65 -3.85 8.22
CA VAL A 8 -8.51 -3.73 7.29
C VAL A 8 -8.92 -3.73 5.82
N SER A 9 -10.22 -3.78 5.52
CA SER A 9 -10.76 -3.81 4.15
C SER A 9 -10.39 -5.06 3.36
N ALA A 10 -10.33 -6.22 4.03
CA ALA A 10 -10.03 -7.48 3.37
C ALA A 10 -11.30 -8.10 2.74
N VAL A 11 -11.15 -8.79 1.61
CA VAL A 11 -12.25 -9.50 0.93
C VAL A 11 -12.73 -10.66 1.78
N PRO A 12 -14.07 -10.87 1.91
CA PRO A 12 -15.17 -10.19 1.21
C PRO A 12 -15.70 -8.91 1.89
N PHE A 13 -15.12 -8.48 3.00
CA PHE A 13 -15.63 -7.39 3.84
C PHE A 13 -15.09 -5.99 3.42
N HIS A 14 -14.63 -5.85 2.18
CA HIS A 14 -13.97 -4.67 1.61
C HIS A 14 -14.92 -3.63 1.00
N MET A 15 -16.20 -3.96 0.80
CA MET A 15 -17.13 -3.26 -0.09
C MET A 15 -17.28 -1.76 0.22
N TRP A 16 -17.14 -1.38 1.47
CA TRP A 16 -17.23 0.01 1.91
C TRP A 16 -16.07 0.89 1.45
N THR A 17 -14.89 0.30 1.22
CA THR A 17 -13.62 1.06 1.09
C THR A 17 -13.55 1.91 -0.17
N PRO A 18 -13.89 1.44 -1.38
CA PRO A 18 -13.82 2.26 -2.58
C PRO A 18 -14.76 3.46 -2.53
N ASP A 19 -15.99 3.27 -2.08
CA ASP A 19 -17.00 4.32 -2.04
C ASP A 19 -16.73 5.35 -0.95
N VAL A 20 -16.27 4.92 0.22
CA VAL A 20 -15.87 5.81 1.31
C VAL A 20 -14.63 6.61 0.94
N TYR A 21 -13.63 6.00 0.29
CA TYR A 21 -12.42 6.73 -0.11
C TYR A 21 -12.72 7.78 -1.18
N GLU A 22 -13.53 7.46 -2.16
CA GLU A 22 -13.93 8.41 -3.21
C GLU A 22 -14.82 9.53 -2.66
N GLY A 23 -15.83 9.19 -1.84
CA GLY A 23 -16.82 10.13 -1.34
C GLY A 23 -16.36 11.03 -0.19
N SER A 24 -15.31 10.64 0.56
CA SER A 24 -14.82 11.41 1.71
C SER A 24 -13.88 12.54 1.27
N PRO A 25 -13.77 13.62 2.06
CA PRO A 25 -12.69 14.60 1.88
C PRO A 25 -11.31 13.94 1.91
N THR A 26 -10.35 14.42 1.13
CA THR A 26 -9.02 13.80 0.99
C THR A 26 -8.30 13.61 2.33
N SER A 27 -8.49 14.53 3.30
CA SER A 27 -7.92 14.41 4.65
C SER A 27 -8.47 13.21 5.42
N VAL A 28 -9.77 12.95 5.30
CA VAL A 28 -10.42 11.78 5.92
C VAL A 28 -9.98 10.50 5.21
N THR A 29 -9.92 10.52 3.89
CA THR A 29 -9.44 9.36 3.10
C THR A 29 -8.00 8.99 3.46
N SER A 30 -7.11 9.97 3.59
CA SER A 30 -5.71 9.73 3.96
C SER A 30 -5.59 9.10 5.37
N PHE A 31 -6.39 9.57 6.32
CA PHE A 31 -6.47 8.99 7.65
C PHE A 31 -6.94 7.54 7.60
N PHE A 32 -8.05 7.24 6.89
CA PHE A 32 -8.58 5.88 6.76
C PHE A 32 -7.63 4.93 6.03
N ALA A 33 -6.85 5.43 5.10
CA ALA A 33 -5.89 4.61 4.36
C ALA A 33 -4.70 4.16 5.21
N ILE A 34 -4.35 4.90 6.26
CA ILE A 34 -3.11 4.68 7.04
C ILE A 34 -3.44 4.18 8.45
N VAL A 35 -3.99 5.04 9.28
CA VAL A 35 -4.05 4.83 10.74
C VAL A 35 -4.91 3.61 11.13
N PRO A 36 -6.17 3.47 10.68
CA PRO A 36 -6.98 2.33 11.05
C PRO A 36 -6.46 1.00 10.51
N LYS A 37 -5.71 1.02 9.40
CA LYS A 37 -5.12 -0.20 8.83
C LYS A 37 -3.90 -0.66 9.62
N ILE A 38 -3.02 0.25 10.01
CA ILE A 38 -1.90 -0.07 10.91
C ILE A 38 -2.43 -0.65 12.22
N ALA A 39 -3.39 0.05 12.86
CA ALA A 39 -4.00 -0.42 14.08
C ALA A 39 -4.71 -1.77 13.90
N GLY A 40 -5.45 -1.93 12.79
CA GLY A 40 -6.15 -3.18 12.47
C GLY A 40 -5.21 -4.36 12.30
N ILE A 41 -4.10 -4.19 11.57
CA ILE A 41 -3.08 -5.25 11.39
C ILE A 41 -2.37 -5.54 12.71
N ALA A 42 -2.04 -4.54 13.52
CA ALA A 42 -1.41 -4.75 14.82
C ALA A 42 -2.31 -5.57 15.76
N VAL A 43 -3.60 -5.24 15.81
CA VAL A 43 -4.60 -6.01 16.58
C VAL A 43 -4.76 -7.41 15.98
N PHE A 44 -4.77 -7.55 14.65
CA PHE A 44 -4.88 -8.83 13.96
C PHE A 44 -3.73 -9.77 14.34
N ILE A 45 -2.49 -9.27 14.29
CA ILE A 45 -1.29 -10.01 14.71
C ILE A 45 -1.44 -10.44 16.18
N ARG A 46 -1.75 -9.49 17.07
CA ARG A 46 -1.86 -9.78 18.50
C ARG A 46 -2.89 -10.84 18.82
N PHE A 47 -4.04 -10.85 18.12
CA PHE A 47 -5.06 -11.88 18.29
C PHE A 47 -4.61 -13.25 17.76
N MET A 48 -3.99 -13.30 16.58
CA MET A 48 -3.64 -14.58 15.96
C MET A 48 -2.44 -15.25 16.64
N TYR A 49 -1.45 -14.45 17.04
CA TYR A 49 -0.18 -14.95 17.57
C TYR A 49 -0.13 -15.12 19.10
N SER A 50 -1.16 -14.71 19.84
CA SER A 50 -1.22 -14.90 21.29
C SER A 50 -2.38 -15.83 21.68
N PRO A 51 -3.66 -15.39 21.78
CA PRO A 51 -4.73 -16.29 22.27
C PRO A 51 -5.11 -17.40 21.28
N PHE A 52 -4.91 -17.22 19.97
CA PHE A 52 -5.36 -18.17 18.94
C PHE A 52 -4.22 -18.99 18.31
N GLN A 53 -3.02 -18.92 18.84
CA GLN A 53 -1.88 -19.67 18.31
C GLN A 53 -2.09 -21.19 18.36
N ASN A 54 -2.74 -21.69 19.41
CA ASN A 54 -3.01 -23.12 19.58
C ASN A 54 -4.01 -23.72 18.56
N ILE A 55 -4.72 -22.86 17.81
CA ILE A 55 -5.67 -23.28 16.78
C ILE A 55 -5.24 -22.76 15.39
N LEU A 56 -3.93 -22.67 15.16
CA LEU A 56 -3.33 -22.18 13.90
C LEU A 56 -3.97 -22.86 12.69
N ASP A 57 -4.08 -24.19 12.67
CA ASP A 57 -4.60 -24.96 11.55
C ASP A 57 -6.02 -24.58 11.16
N GLN A 58 -6.83 -24.08 12.12
CA GLN A 58 -8.22 -23.70 11.87
C GLN A 58 -8.35 -22.32 11.18
N TRP A 59 -7.57 -21.34 11.62
CA TRP A 59 -7.68 -19.99 11.06
C TRP A 59 -6.76 -19.73 9.87
N GLN A 60 -5.70 -20.50 9.71
CA GLN A 60 -4.71 -20.33 8.64
C GLN A 60 -5.35 -20.39 7.24
N TYR A 61 -6.18 -21.42 6.98
CA TYR A 61 -6.85 -21.55 5.68
C TYR A 61 -7.81 -20.39 5.39
N ILE A 62 -8.46 -19.87 6.42
CA ILE A 62 -9.35 -18.71 6.29
C ILE A 62 -8.53 -17.47 5.90
N LEU A 63 -7.38 -17.25 6.53
CA LEU A 63 -6.52 -16.11 6.20
C LEU A 63 -5.88 -16.24 4.83
N VAL A 64 -5.48 -17.43 4.43
CA VAL A 64 -4.97 -17.71 3.08
C VAL A 64 -6.03 -17.36 2.03
N PHE A 65 -7.27 -17.80 2.23
CA PHE A 65 -8.38 -17.46 1.33
C PHE A 65 -8.63 -15.95 1.26
N ILE A 66 -8.75 -15.28 2.41
CA ILE A 66 -8.95 -13.82 2.50
C ILE A 66 -7.81 -13.07 1.82
N SER A 67 -6.57 -13.51 2.03
CA SER A 67 -5.38 -12.92 1.42
C SER A 67 -5.42 -13.04 -0.11
N ILE A 68 -5.61 -14.24 -0.64
CA ILE A 68 -5.69 -14.49 -2.09
C ILE A 68 -6.81 -13.66 -2.72
N ALA A 69 -8.02 -13.73 -2.15
CA ALA A 69 -9.16 -13.00 -2.65
C ALA A 69 -8.93 -11.47 -2.65
N SER A 70 -8.29 -10.94 -1.60
CA SER A 70 -7.95 -9.52 -1.50
C SER A 70 -6.90 -9.09 -2.52
N MET A 71 -5.87 -9.89 -2.72
CA MET A 71 -4.82 -9.62 -3.72
C MET A 71 -5.40 -9.60 -5.14
N ILE A 72 -6.19 -10.61 -5.50
CA ILE A 72 -6.77 -10.71 -6.85
C ILE A 72 -7.78 -9.59 -7.09
N LEU A 73 -8.78 -9.45 -6.21
CA LEU A 73 -9.84 -8.45 -6.39
C LEU A 73 -9.27 -7.03 -6.41
N GLY A 74 -8.39 -6.71 -5.45
CA GLY A 74 -7.78 -5.38 -5.37
C GLY A 74 -6.94 -5.05 -6.62
N ALA A 75 -6.14 -6.00 -7.11
CA ALA A 75 -5.32 -5.81 -8.30
C ALA A 75 -6.17 -5.62 -9.57
N VAL A 76 -7.18 -6.47 -9.79
CA VAL A 76 -8.01 -6.43 -11.01
C VAL A 76 -8.95 -5.23 -11.01
N ALA A 77 -9.62 -4.95 -9.89
CA ALA A 77 -10.58 -3.85 -9.81
C ALA A 77 -9.92 -2.47 -9.93
N ALA A 78 -8.65 -2.32 -9.57
CA ALA A 78 -7.90 -1.07 -9.71
C ALA A 78 -7.63 -0.69 -11.18
N ILE A 79 -7.57 -1.66 -12.11
CA ILE A 79 -7.16 -1.44 -13.51
C ILE A 79 -7.99 -0.36 -14.21
N ASN A 80 -9.30 -0.39 -14.05
CA ASN A 80 -10.22 0.48 -14.80
C ASN A 80 -10.61 1.76 -14.06
N GLN A 81 -10.02 2.02 -12.90
CA GLN A 81 -10.37 3.22 -12.13
C GLN A 81 -9.85 4.49 -12.79
N LYS A 82 -10.70 5.54 -12.78
CA LYS A 82 -10.37 6.88 -13.29
C LYS A 82 -10.11 7.87 -12.17
N ASN A 83 -10.80 7.70 -11.03
CA ASN A 83 -10.58 8.49 -9.81
C ASN A 83 -9.37 7.95 -9.03
N ILE A 84 -8.45 8.84 -8.65
CA ILE A 84 -7.19 8.47 -7.99
C ILE A 84 -7.42 7.92 -6.57
N LYS A 85 -8.44 8.43 -5.84
CA LYS A 85 -8.77 7.93 -4.51
C LYS A 85 -9.42 6.54 -4.58
N ARG A 86 -10.26 6.30 -5.57
CA ARG A 86 -10.87 4.98 -5.79
C ARG A 86 -9.83 3.96 -6.24
N LEU A 87 -8.87 4.35 -7.07
CA LEU A 87 -7.75 3.49 -7.45
C LEU A 87 -6.94 3.06 -6.23
N ILE A 88 -6.54 4.02 -5.36
CA ILE A 88 -5.75 3.69 -4.17
C ILE A 88 -6.56 2.89 -3.14
N ALA A 89 -7.88 2.99 -3.13
CA ALA A 89 -8.74 2.14 -2.30
C ALA A 89 -8.61 0.67 -2.70
N TYR A 90 -8.73 0.34 -3.98
CA TYR A 90 -8.53 -1.03 -4.47
C TYR A 90 -7.08 -1.50 -4.31
N SER A 91 -6.11 -0.63 -4.59
CA SER A 91 -4.71 -0.88 -4.28
C SER A 91 -4.52 -1.25 -2.81
N SER A 92 -5.12 -0.51 -1.90
CA SER A 92 -5.07 -0.73 -0.46
C SER A 92 -5.67 -2.09 -0.05
N ILE A 93 -6.75 -2.55 -0.70
CA ILE A 93 -7.31 -3.89 -0.50
C ILE A 93 -6.26 -4.96 -0.87
N SER A 94 -5.59 -4.81 -2.02
CA SER A 94 -4.52 -5.71 -2.43
C SER A 94 -3.34 -5.70 -1.45
N HIS A 95 -2.92 -4.52 -0.98
CA HIS A 95 -1.84 -4.37 0.00
C HIS A 95 -2.16 -5.04 1.34
N MET A 96 -3.41 -4.94 1.81
CA MET A 96 -3.84 -5.69 3.01
C MET A 96 -3.83 -7.20 2.75
N GLY A 97 -4.11 -7.65 1.54
CA GLY A 97 -3.95 -9.05 1.14
C GLY A 97 -2.51 -9.55 1.36
N TYR A 98 -1.48 -8.78 0.96
CA TYR A 98 -0.08 -9.14 1.22
C TYR A 98 0.25 -9.15 2.72
N ALA A 99 -0.23 -8.17 3.48
CA ALA A 99 -0.02 -8.15 4.93
C ALA A 99 -0.64 -9.38 5.62
N ILE A 100 -1.85 -9.77 5.22
CA ILE A 100 -2.54 -10.97 5.73
C ILE A 100 -1.81 -12.25 5.31
N ALA A 101 -1.17 -12.28 4.12
CA ALA A 101 -0.34 -13.41 3.70
C ALA A 101 0.80 -13.67 4.69
N GLY A 102 1.49 -12.61 5.15
CA GLY A 102 2.52 -12.74 6.19
C GLY A 102 1.95 -13.24 7.52
N ILE A 103 0.77 -12.73 7.94
CA ILE A 103 0.11 -13.20 9.17
C ILE A 103 -0.29 -14.68 9.06
N SER A 104 -0.73 -15.13 7.89
CA SER A 104 -1.23 -16.49 7.69
C SER A 104 -0.15 -17.58 7.88
N THR A 105 1.12 -17.21 7.85
CA THR A 105 2.21 -18.17 8.11
C THR A 105 2.23 -18.68 9.54
N GLY A 106 1.77 -17.89 10.50
CA GLY A 106 1.82 -18.22 11.93
C GLY A 106 3.24 -18.27 12.52
N THR A 107 4.24 -17.79 11.78
CA THR A 107 5.66 -17.87 12.14
C THR A 107 6.24 -16.51 12.56
N GLU A 108 7.37 -16.55 13.28
CA GLU A 108 8.11 -15.34 13.64
C GLU A 108 8.60 -14.58 12.38
N SER A 109 9.03 -15.30 11.34
CA SER A 109 9.41 -14.72 10.04
C SER A 109 8.25 -13.97 9.40
N GLY A 110 7.04 -14.56 9.42
CA GLY A 110 5.83 -13.92 8.91
C GLY A 110 5.40 -12.70 9.72
N PHE A 111 5.55 -12.74 11.04
CA PHE A 111 5.34 -11.58 11.90
C PHE A 111 6.29 -10.43 11.52
N LYS A 112 7.60 -10.68 11.50
CA LYS A 112 8.62 -9.67 11.17
C LYS A 112 8.39 -9.06 9.78
N SER A 113 8.15 -9.89 8.79
CA SER A 113 7.89 -9.44 7.42
C SER A 113 6.62 -8.58 7.32
N THR A 114 5.56 -8.93 8.05
CA THR A 114 4.32 -8.13 8.09
C THR A 114 4.55 -6.77 8.75
N MET A 115 5.32 -6.69 9.82
CA MET A 115 5.64 -5.42 10.49
C MET A 115 6.45 -4.48 9.57
N ILE A 116 7.48 -5.01 8.89
CA ILE A 116 8.24 -4.25 7.87
C ILE A 116 7.31 -3.77 6.77
N TYR A 117 6.44 -4.66 6.29
CA TYR A 117 5.49 -4.35 5.23
C TYR A 117 4.57 -3.17 5.59
N ILE A 118 3.97 -3.18 6.77
CA ILE A 118 3.06 -2.12 7.23
C ILE A 118 3.78 -0.80 7.45
N LEU A 119 5.03 -0.82 7.92
CA LEU A 119 5.85 0.38 8.05
C LEU A 119 6.09 1.03 6.68
N ILE A 120 6.53 0.24 5.69
CA ILE A 120 6.79 0.72 4.33
C ILE A 120 5.47 1.16 3.67
N TYR A 121 4.39 0.41 3.85
CA TYR A 121 3.05 0.77 3.36
C TYR A 121 2.60 2.13 3.90
N SER A 122 2.87 2.43 5.16
CA SER A 122 2.56 3.72 5.78
C SER A 122 3.30 4.86 5.09
N ALA A 123 4.60 4.70 4.87
CA ALA A 123 5.42 5.69 4.18
C ALA A 123 4.96 5.91 2.73
N MET A 124 4.62 4.83 2.00
CA MET A 124 4.08 4.94 0.64
C MET A 124 2.77 5.73 0.60
N ASN A 125 1.85 5.46 1.54
CA ASN A 125 0.56 6.17 1.58
C ASN A 125 0.70 7.63 2.04
N ILE A 126 1.59 7.92 2.99
CA ILE A 126 1.90 9.32 3.37
C ILE A 126 2.36 10.10 2.14
N GLY A 127 3.33 9.58 1.39
CA GLY A 127 3.81 10.22 0.17
C GLY A 127 2.72 10.35 -0.91
N PHE A 128 1.93 9.29 -1.12
CA PHE A 128 0.85 9.32 -2.09
C PHE A 128 -0.21 10.38 -1.76
N PHE A 129 -0.73 10.40 -0.54
CA PHE A 129 -1.74 11.38 -0.14
C PHE A 129 -1.18 12.79 -0.01
N ALA A 130 0.10 12.95 0.40
CA ALA A 130 0.75 14.25 0.35
C ALA A 130 0.70 14.83 -1.08
N PHE A 131 0.96 14.00 -2.10
CA PHE A 131 0.80 14.43 -3.49
C PHE A 131 -0.66 14.75 -3.85
N VAL A 132 -1.63 13.92 -3.46
CA VAL A 132 -3.05 14.15 -3.75
C VAL A 132 -3.54 15.48 -3.14
N PHE A 133 -3.03 15.87 -1.97
CA PHE A 133 -3.32 17.18 -1.38
C PHE A 133 -2.80 18.36 -2.22
N LEU A 134 -1.79 18.15 -3.04
CA LEU A 134 -1.26 19.18 -3.95
C LEU A 134 -2.07 19.30 -5.25
N MET A 135 -2.94 18.33 -5.55
CA MET A 135 -3.79 18.34 -6.75
C MET A 135 -4.96 19.31 -6.60
N LYS A 136 -4.66 20.62 -6.59
CA LYS A 136 -5.65 21.71 -6.52
C LYS A 136 -5.63 22.56 -7.77
N ARG A 137 -6.83 22.99 -8.21
CA ARG A 137 -7.03 23.94 -9.32
C ARG A 137 -8.21 24.84 -8.98
N SER A 138 -7.98 26.15 -8.97
CA SER A 138 -9.01 27.16 -8.60
C SER A 138 -9.66 26.90 -7.24
N GLY A 139 -8.85 26.52 -6.24
CA GLY A 139 -9.28 26.24 -4.87
C GLY A 139 -10.00 24.90 -4.67
N LYS A 140 -10.21 24.10 -5.74
CA LYS A 140 -10.88 22.80 -5.65
C LYS A 140 -9.90 21.66 -5.87
N TYR A 141 -10.10 20.55 -5.14
CA TYR A 141 -9.35 19.33 -5.36
C TYR A 141 -9.78 18.68 -6.68
N VAL A 142 -8.78 18.18 -7.41
CA VAL A 142 -8.96 17.44 -8.66
C VAL A 142 -8.54 16.00 -8.40
N GLU A 143 -9.41 15.06 -8.73
CA GLU A 143 -9.23 13.65 -8.34
C GLU A 143 -9.14 12.70 -9.54
N GLU A 144 -9.25 13.20 -10.76
CA GLU A 144 -9.15 12.41 -11.98
C GLU A 144 -7.70 12.16 -12.36
N ILE A 145 -7.35 10.89 -12.65
CA ILE A 145 -6.00 10.49 -13.04
C ILE A 145 -5.54 11.21 -14.31
N ASN A 146 -6.44 11.43 -15.27
CA ASN A 146 -6.11 12.12 -16.52
C ASN A 146 -5.74 13.60 -16.32
N GLU A 147 -6.05 14.18 -15.17
CA GLU A 147 -5.64 15.55 -14.84
C GLU A 147 -4.16 15.67 -14.45
N LEU A 148 -3.50 14.53 -14.24
CA LEU A 148 -2.05 14.45 -14.04
C LEU A 148 -1.24 14.57 -15.34
N SER A 149 -1.91 14.68 -16.51
CA SER A 149 -1.25 14.69 -17.83
C SER A 149 -0.16 15.76 -17.90
N GLY A 150 1.07 15.30 -18.16
CA GLY A 150 2.24 16.17 -18.35
C GLY A 150 2.69 16.98 -17.14
N ILE A 151 2.28 16.58 -15.92
CA ILE A 151 2.65 17.31 -14.68
C ILE A 151 4.17 17.42 -14.50
N SER A 152 4.94 16.49 -15.04
CA SER A 152 6.41 16.51 -14.98
C SER A 152 7.02 17.77 -15.59
N LYS A 153 6.35 18.43 -16.53
CA LYS A 153 6.79 19.68 -17.13
C LYS A 153 6.56 20.90 -16.24
N ASN A 154 5.47 20.89 -15.48
CA ASN A 154 5.06 22.03 -14.63
C ASN A 154 5.58 21.91 -13.19
N HIS A 155 5.65 20.70 -12.65
CA HIS A 155 6.05 20.40 -11.27
C HIS A 155 7.00 19.19 -11.23
N PRO A 156 8.25 19.30 -11.75
CA PRO A 156 9.14 18.16 -11.96
C PRO A 156 9.52 17.44 -10.67
N LEU A 157 9.80 18.14 -9.58
CA LEU A 157 10.15 17.52 -8.30
C LEU A 157 8.98 16.75 -7.69
N ALA A 158 7.78 17.30 -7.72
CA ALA A 158 6.59 16.59 -7.22
C ALA A 158 6.27 15.37 -8.10
N ALA A 159 6.43 15.47 -9.41
CA ALA A 159 6.27 14.36 -10.34
C ALA A 159 7.29 13.25 -10.07
N LEU A 160 8.57 13.60 -9.84
CA LEU A 160 9.62 12.63 -9.47
C LEU A 160 9.32 11.95 -8.14
N SER A 161 8.90 12.72 -7.14
CA SER A 161 8.53 12.16 -5.83
C SER A 161 7.36 11.18 -5.94
N LEU A 162 6.31 11.54 -6.70
CA LEU A 162 5.19 10.62 -6.94
C LEU A 162 5.60 9.39 -7.75
N LEU A 163 6.50 9.53 -8.72
CA LEU A 163 7.05 8.39 -9.47
C LEU A 163 7.71 7.38 -8.53
N ILE A 164 8.57 7.85 -7.61
CA ILE A 164 9.23 6.99 -6.61
C ILE A 164 8.17 6.27 -5.75
N VAL A 165 7.16 6.99 -5.27
CA VAL A 165 6.07 6.41 -4.48
C VAL A 165 5.30 5.34 -5.28
N LEU A 166 4.91 5.63 -6.53
CA LEU A 166 4.17 4.70 -7.39
C LEU A 166 4.98 3.46 -7.75
N PHE A 167 6.29 3.62 -8.03
CA PHE A 167 7.17 2.49 -8.29
C PHE A 167 7.40 1.65 -7.03
N SER A 168 7.45 2.28 -5.87
CA SER A 168 7.50 1.56 -4.59
C SER A 168 6.21 0.77 -4.35
N LEU A 169 5.02 1.35 -4.57
CA LEU A 169 3.73 0.66 -4.49
C LEU A 169 3.65 -0.53 -5.47
N ALA A 170 4.17 -0.36 -6.68
CA ALA A 170 4.28 -1.43 -7.66
C ALA A 170 5.20 -2.57 -7.20
N GLY A 171 6.20 -2.26 -6.37
CA GLY A 171 7.21 -3.22 -5.92
C GLY A 171 8.39 -3.32 -6.90
N ILE A 172 8.79 -2.22 -7.51
CA ILE A 172 9.92 -2.18 -8.46
C ILE A 172 11.24 -1.97 -7.67
N PRO A 173 12.25 -2.84 -7.88
CA PRO A 173 13.58 -2.65 -7.30
C PRO A 173 14.22 -1.33 -7.79
N PRO A 174 15.05 -0.66 -7.01
CA PRO A 174 15.53 -1.00 -5.66
C PRO A 174 14.70 -0.37 -4.52
N LEU A 175 13.46 0.01 -4.76
CA LEU A 175 12.65 0.77 -3.80
C LEU A 175 12.11 -0.08 -2.64
N ALA A 176 11.78 0.56 -1.53
CA ALA A 176 11.34 -0.09 -0.30
C ALA A 176 10.17 -1.08 -0.49
N GLY A 177 9.21 -0.75 -1.35
CA GLY A 177 8.05 -1.62 -1.61
C GLY A 177 8.40 -2.98 -2.22
N PHE A 178 9.50 -3.07 -2.98
CA PHE A 178 10.03 -4.36 -3.42
C PHE A 178 10.46 -5.22 -2.22
N PHE A 179 11.26 -4.68 -1.31
CA PHE A 179 11.73 -5.39 -0.13
C PHE A 179 10.57 -5.80 0.78
N ALA A 180 9.56 -4.93 0.94
CA ALA A 180 8.37 -5.26 1.71
C ALA A 180 7.67 -6.53 1.18
N LYS A 181 7.42 -6.59 -0.14
CA LYS A 181 6.81 -7.77 -0.78
C LYS A 181 7.75 -8.97 -0.74
N PHE A 182 9.03 -8.76 -0.99
CA PHE A 182 10.04 -9.82 -0.98
C PHE A 182 10.08 -10.55 0.37
N TYR A 183 10.12 -9.83 1.49
CA TYR A 183 10.12 -10.44 2.82
C TYR A 183 8.84 -11.23 3.10
N ILE A 184 7.67 -10.71 2.68
CA ILE A 184 6.40 -11.45 2.79
C ILE A 184 6.47 -12.76 2.01
N PHE A 185 6.91 -12.72 0.74
CA PHE A 185 6.97 -13.92 -0.08
C PHE A 185 7.98 -14.93 0.44
N MET A 186 9.12 -14.48 0.95
CA MET A 186 10.10 -15.38 1.57
C MET A 186 9.49 -16.11 2.77
N SER A 187 8.83 -15.40 3.69
CA SER A 187 8.19 -16.04 4.85
C SER A 187 7.07 -17.01 4.47
N VAL A 188 6.30 -16.69 3.41
CA VAL A 188 5.25 -17.56 2.88
C VAL A 188 5.84 -18.83 2.25
N ILE A 189 6.94 -18.71 1.49
CA ILE A 189 7.65 -19.85 0.88
C ILE A 189 8.30 -20.72 1.95
N GLU A 190 8.95 -20.14 2.95
CA GLU A 190 9.53 -20.85 4.10
C GLU A 190 8.49 -21.67 4.88
N SER A 191 7.25 -21.19 4.89
CA SER A 191 6.10 -21.89 5.50
C SER A 191 5.46 -22.95 4.58
N GLY A 192 6.00 -23.20 3.39
CA GLY A 192 5.49 -24.19 2.43
C GLY A 192 4.24 -23.75 1.65
N MET A 193 3.82 -22.50 1.76
CA MET A 193 2.60 -21.99 1.11
C MET A 193 2.85 -21.50 -0.33
N TYR A 194 3.40 -22.35 -1.18
CA TYR A 194 3.81 -21.98 -2.56
C TYR A 194 2.68 -21.40 -3.40
N THR A 195 1.46 -21.94 -3.30
CA THR A 195 0.30 -21.44 -4.06
C THR A 195 -0.01 -19.98 -3.71
N LEU A 196 0.05 -19.60 -2.42
CA LEU A 196 -0.16 -18.24 -1.96
C LEU A 196 0.93 -17.30 -2.50
N ALA A 197 2.20 -17.74 -2.48
CA ALA A 197 3.32 -16.98 -3.02
C ALA A 197 3.18 -16.74 -4.53
N ILE A 198 2.85 -17.79 -5.32
CA ILE A 198 2.67 -17.68 -6.78
C ILE A 198 1.54 -16.70 -7.12
N ILE A 199 0.38 -16.82 -6.47
CA ILE A 199 -0.75 -15.89 -6.71
C ILE A 199 -0.35 -14.46 -6.32
N GLY A 200 0.34 -14.29 -5.20
CA GLY A 200 0.83 -12.99 -4.77
C GLY A 200 1.80 -12.35 -5.78
N LEU A 201 2.73 -13.12 -6.34
CA LEU A 201 3.65 -12.64 -7.38
C LEU A 201 2.89 -12.22 -8.65
N ILE A 202 1.95 -13.04 -9.13
CA ILE A 202 1.12 -12.72 -10.30
C ILE A 202 0.34 -11.43 -10.07
N THR A 203 -0.32 -11.29 -8.92
CA THR A 203 -1.10 -10.08 -8.59
C THR A 203 -0.23 -8.84 -8.43
N THR A 204 1.04 -8.99 -8.04
CA THR A 204 2.03 -7.89 -8.04
C THR A 204 2.29 -7.37 -9.44
N VAL A 205 2.45 -8.26 -10.43
CA VAL A 205 2.64 -7.88 -11.85
C VAL A 205 1.40 -7.16 -12.38
N VAL A 206 0.21 -7.69 -12.08
CA VAL A 206 -1.06 -7.03 -12.47
C VAL A 206 -1.15 -5.63 -11.84
N SER A 207 -0.76 -5.50 -10.57
CA SER A 207 -0.78 -4.21 -9.87
C SER A 207 0.19 -3.18 -10.46
N ALA A 208 1.33 -3.61 -10.96
CA ALA A 208 2.30 -2.71 -11.60
C ALA A 208 1.69 -1.96 -12.80
N PHE A 209 0.76 -2.59 -13.53
CA PHE A 209 0.12 -1.98 -14.70
C PHE A 209 -0.55 -0.65 -14.39
N TYR A 210 -1.40 -0.56 -13.37
CA TYR A 210 -2.12 0.68 -13.10
C TYR A 210 -1.24 1.76 -12.48
N TYR A 211 -0.18 1.42 -11.76
CA TYR A 211 0.80 2.39 -11.28
C TYR A 211 1.64 2.97 -12.44
N ILE A 212 2.11 2.10 -13.34
CA ILE A 212 2.85 2.52 -14.55
C ILE A 212 1.95 3.36 -15.46
N ARG A 213 0.64 3.06 -15.55
CA ARG A 213 -0.32 3.88 -16.29
C ARG A 213 -0.36 5.32 -15.75
N ILE A 214 -0.35 5.53 -14.43
CA ILE A 214 -0.29 6.88 -13.86
C ILE A 214 1.02 7.57 -14.25
N VAL A 215 2.14 6.88 -14.15
CA VAL A 215 3.45 7.41 -14.55
C VAL A 215 3.46 7.78 -16.03
N LYS A 216 2.87 6.95 -16.90
CA LYS A 216 2.72 7.25 -18.33
C LYS A 216 1.95 8.56 -18.55
N VAL A 217 0.85 8.76 -17.87
CA VAL A 217 0.05 9.99 -17.95
C VAL A 217 0.87 11.20 -17.48
N MET A 218 1.64 11.06 -16.40
CA MET A 218 2.43 12.15 -15.82
C MET A 218 3.58 12.63 -16.70
N TYR A 219 4.24 11.71 -17.41
CA TYR A 219 5.50 12.01 -18.12
C TYR A 219 5.36 12.06 -19.63
N PHE A 220 4.43 11.31 -20.21
CA PHE A 220 4.37 11.12 -21.67
C PHE A 220 3.16 11.77 -22.34
N ASP A 221 2.10 12.09 -21.59
CA ASP A 221 0.93 12.76 -22.16
C ASP A 221 1.13 14.28 -22.23
N ASN A 222 0.35 14.92 -23.09
CA ASN A 222 0.40 16.39 -23.26
C ASN A 222 -0.03 17.09 -21.96
N PRO A 223 0.69 18.16 -21.55
CA PRO A 223 0.40 18.86 -20.32
C PRO A 223 -0.97 19.52 -20.37
N LYS A 224 -1.75 19.35 -19.31
CA LYS A 224 -2.97 20.11 -19.03
C LYS A 224 -2.66 21.39 -18.26
N LYS A 225 -3.71 22.14 -17.91
CA LYS A 225 -3.58 23.33 -17.05
C LYS A 225 -2.85 22.96 -15.76
N PRO A 226 -1.81 23.71 -15.35
CA PRO A 226 -1.04 23.41 -14.16
C PRO A 226 -1.91 23.43 -12.90
N PHE A 227 -1.51 22.66 -11.90
CA PHE A 227 -2.04 22.81 -10.55
C PHE A 227 -1.55 24.14 -9.95
N GLU A 228 -2.20 24.57 -8.88
CA GLU A 228 -1.76 25.73 -8.10
C GLU A 228 -0.35 25.54 -7.57
N SER A 229 0.34 26.67 -7.37
CA SER A 229 1.68 26.61 -6.76
C SER A 229 1.61 25.95 -5.39
N PHE A 230 2.51 25.00 -5.14
CA PHE A 230 2.58 24.24 -3.88
C PHE A 230 3.09 25.13 -2.75
N LYS A 231 2.16 25.84 -2.08
CA LYS A 231 2.48 26.79 -0.99
C LYS A 231 2.55 26.13 0.39
N ASP A 232 2.06 24.89 0.52
CA ASP A 232 2.07 24.16 1.78
C ASP A 232 3.37 23.38 1.93
N TYR A 233 4.35 24.03 2.60
CA TYR A 233 5.68 23.43 2.82
C TYR A 233 5.64 22.16 3.67
N GLY A 234 4.66 21.98 4.56
CA GLY A 234 4.51 20.79 5.38
C GLY A 234 4.11 19.57 4.54
N ILE A 235 3.11 19.73 3.68
CA ILE A 235 2.64 18.67 2.78
C ILE A 235 3.74 18.33 1.75
N TYR A 236 4.37 19.35 1.18
CA TYR A 236 5.44 19.15 0.21
C TYR A 236 6.67 18.48 0.83
N GLY A 237 7.03 18.89 2.05
CA GLY A 237 8.10 18.25 2.83
C GLY A 237 7.80 16.77 3.14
N SER A 238 6.56 16.44 3.48
CA SER A 238 6.13 15.06 3.72
C SER A 238 6.24 14.18 2.46
N LEU A 239 5.91 14.74 1.29
CA LEU A 239 6.07 14.05 0.00
C LEU A 239 7.54 13.74 -0.29
N ILE A 240 8.43 14.74 -0.15
CA ILE A 240 9.86 14.57 -0.37
C ILE A 240 10.47 13.60 0.63
N PHE A 241 10.18 13.77 1.91
CA PHE A 241 10.67 12.89 2.97
C PHE A 241 10.28 11.43 2.72
N SER A 242 9.01 11.18 2.40
CA SER A 242 8.53 9.84 2.05
C SER A 242 9.28 9.26 0.85
N SER A 243 9.47 10.03 -0.23
CA SER A 243 10.18 9.55 -1.41
C SER A 243 11.67 9.27 -1.15
N ILE A 244 12.34 10.11 -0.34
CA ILE A 244 13.73 9.84 0.08
C ILE A 244 13.80 8.57 0.92
N PHE A 245 12.92 8.39 1.89
CA PHE A 245 12.84 7.19 2.71
C PHE A 245 12.67 5.92 1.85
N LEU A 246 11.72 5.95 0.90
CA LEU A 246 11.45 4.81 0.02
C LEU A 246 12.60 4.49 -0.92
N ALA A 247 13.33 5.52 -1.39
CA ALA A 247 14.49 5.35 -2.26
C ALA A 247 15.74 4.91 -1.50
N SER A 248 15.92 5.32 -0.23
CA SER A 248 17.13 5.02 0.57
C SER A 248 17.04 3.70 1.36
N PHE A 249 15.87 3.09 1.44
CA PHE A 249 15.64 1.89 2.26
C PHE A 249 16.61 0.74 1.93
N PHE A 250 16.98 0.58 0.65
CA PHE A 250 17.89 -0.49 0.22
C PHE A 250 19.31 -0.37 0.77
N ILE A 251 19.72 0.83 1.23
CA ILE A 251 21.06 1.07 1.76
C ILE A 251 21.21 0.46 3.16
N TYR A 252 20.16 0.54 3.98
CA TYR A 252 20.20 0.08 5.38
C TYR A 252 18.94 -0.70 5.81
N PRO A 253 18.59 -1.81 5.13
CA PRO A 253 17.43 -2.60 5.53
C PRO A 253 17.61 -3.30 6.90
N SER A 254 18.87 -3.50 7.34
CA SER A 254 19.20 -4.14 8.62
C SER A 254 18.70 -3.37 9.85
N ILE A 255 18.67 -2.04 9.81
CA ILE A 255 18.20 -1.21 10.93
C ILE A 255 16.75 -1.58 11.31
N PHE A 256 15.90 -1.78 10.30
CA PHE A 256 14.49 -2.13 10.54
C PHE A 256 14.35 -3.55 11.07
N ASN A 257 15.17 -4.48 10.60
CA ASN A 257 15.22 -5.85 11.13
C ASN A 257 15.62 -5.86 12.62
N GLU A 258 16.61 -5.06 13.02
CA GLU A 258 17.04 -4.95 14.42
C GLU A 258 15.96 -4.34 15.33
N ILE A 259 15.25 -3.30 14.84
CA ILE A 259 14.17 -2.69 15.62
C ILE A 259 13.02 -3.69 15.83
N ILE A 260 12.64 -4.41 14.78
CA ILE A 260 11.51 -5.34 14.84
C ILE A 260 11.87 -6.61 15.62
N SER A 261 13.13 -7.05 15.58
CA SER A 261 13.58 -8.21 16.38
C SER A 261 13.49 -7.99 17.89
N LYS A 262 13.42 -6.75 18.35
CA LYS A 262 13.22 -6.39 19.78
C LYS A 262 11.76 -6.46 20.22
N ILE A 263 10.83 -6.62 19.30
CA ILE A 263 9.38 -6.73 19.59
C ILE A 263 9.04 -8.18 19.84
N ASN A 264 8.80 -8.55 21.10
CA ASN A 264 8.35 -9.88 21.48
C ASN A 264 6.83 -9.97 21.40
N VAL A 265 6.33 -10.85 20.56
CA VAL A 265 4.88 -11.16 20.43
C VAL A 265 4.60 -12.61 20.79
N PHE A 266 5.63 -13.44 20.86
CA PHE A 266 5.61 -14.84 21.27
C PHE A 266 5.98 -15.02 22.73
#